data_0d6b4b4d6bb923c75bf49fdff1db59c7
#
_entry.id   0d6b4b4d6bb923c75bf49fdff1db59c7
#
_cell.length_a   1.000
_cell.length_b   1.000
_cell.length_c   1.000
_cell.angle_alpha   90.00
_cell.angle_beta   90.00
_cell.angle_gamma   90.00
#
_symmetry.space_group_name_H-M   'P 1'
#
loop_
_entity.id
_entity.type
_entity.pdbx_description
1 polymer ?
#
loop_
_entity_poly.entity_id
_entity_poly.type
_entity_poly.pdbx_seq_one_letter_code
_entity_poly.pdbx_strand_id
1 'polypeptide(L)'
;MRHALTTLAGLAICCSANAQTPPASAPVVVREQTIKIERNDKADRAPTADEDLALAALEGLMAQPPERALPIIKKVLAGSQTTLAKQRALFVLSQIDSAEAQQILIQASRSTDPALRGDAIRSIGIGGDPKSLDALQEIYKTGDSGVKQDVLQAWLIAGRKEAVYQAALNAKSEEEASSAIHILGAMGATEELRKLGDRPNAASGLLDAYAISGDLASLRKLAEGNGERSVRIEAVRRIGIIDGEAAHAALRDIYSRSTDEELKDAALQGMLIAGDEQGVLTLYRAAKSTDEKRALLRTLSMMDGDAALEAIDAALGEKGAKK
;
A
#
# COMPACT_ATOMS: atom_id res chain seq x y z
N MET A 1 26.35 36.01 5.40
CA MET A 1 25.32 37.02 5.13
C MET A 1 24.01 36.28 5.22
N ARG A 2 23.37 36.18 6.37
CA ARG A 2 22.43 37.10 7.04
C ARG A 2 21.35 37.62 6.12
N HIS A 3 20.13 37.16 6.33
CA HIS A 3 18.85 37.88 6.50
C HIS A 3 17.68 36.92 6.25
N ALA A 4 16.60 36.92 6.87
CA ALA A 4 15.96 37.53 8.04
C ALA A 4 14.49 37.07 7.98
N LEU A 5 13.96 36.74 9.13
CA LEU A 5 12.52 36.49 9.38
C LEU A 5 11.68 37.72 9.00
N THR A 6 10.46 37.49 8.53
CA THR A 6 9.35 38.43 8.74
C THR A 6 8.05 37.69 9.08
N THR A 7 7.66 37.83 10.31
CA THR A 7 6.32 37.58 10.90
C THR A 7 5.37 38.68 10.44
N LEU A 8 4.12 38.35 10.10
CA LEU A 8 3.01 39.31 10.08
C LEU A 8 1.80 38.70 10.81
N ALA A 9 1.47 39.35 11.91
CA ALA A 9 0.28 39.13 12.72
C ALA A 9 -0.82 40.16 12.31
N GLY A 10 -2.07 39.76 12.50
CA GLY A 10 -3.15 40.67 12.89
C GLY A 10 -4.12 41.05 11.79
N LEU A 11 -5.38 40.73 11.87
CA LEU A 11 -6.45 41.54 12.46
C LEU A 11 -7.81 40.85 12.32
N ALA A 12 -8.52 40.72 13.41
CA ALA A 12 -9.94 40.33 13.48
C ALA A 12 -10.82 41.47 13.08
N ILE A 13 -11.89 41.21 12.30
CA ILE A 13 -13.06 42.07 12.22
C ILE A 13 -14.32 41.21 12.37
N CYS A 14 -15.05 41.44 13.46
CA CYS A 14 -16.41 40.95 13.70
C CYS A 14 -17.39 41.65 12.77
N CYS A 15 -18.25 40.87 12.10
CA CYS A 15 -19.58 41.35 11.71
C CYS A 15 -20.58 40.19 11.84
N SER A 16 -21.53 40.40 12.75
CA SER A 16 -22.68 39.56 13.02
C SER A 16 -23.72 39.71 11.90
N ALA A 17 -24.17 38.62 11.31
CA ALA A 17 -25.44 38.55 10.61
C ALA A 17 -26.01 37.13 10.78
N ASN A 18 -27.15 37.06 11.47
CA ASN A 18 -27.97 35.89 11.67
C ASN A 18 -28.60 35.45 10.34
N ALA A 19 -28.26 34.25 9.85
CA ALA A 19 -29.04 33.54 8.86
C ALA A 19 -29.01 32.07 9.22
N GLN A 20 -30.15 31.52 9.60
CA GLN A 20 -30.38 30.11 9.88
C GLN A 20 -30.17 29.30 8.61
N THR A 21 -29.10 28.51 8.56
CA THR A 21 -28.88 27.46 7.58
C THR A 21 -29.29 26.10 8.15
N PRO A 22 -29.84 25.17 7.34
CA PRO A 22 -30.21 23.83 7.80
C PRO A 22 -28.96 23.01 8.16
N PRO A 23 -29.11 21.98 9.01
CA PRO A 23 -27.94 21.24 9.54
C PRO A 23 -27.18 20.53 8.43
N ALA A 24 -25.94 20.94 8.24
CA ALA A 24 -24.99 20.25 7.40
C ALA A 24 -24.72 18.84 7.98
N SER A 25 -24.86 17.85 7.15
CA SER A 25 -24.41 16.48 7.42
C SER A 25 -22.96 16.52 7.94
N ALA A 26 -22.76 15.89 9.11
CA ALA A 26 -21.45 15.81 9.75
C ALA A 26 -20.41 15.21 8.77
N PRO A 27 -19.20 15.78 8.72
CA PRO A 27 -18.13 15.19 7.92
C PRO A 27 -17.81 13.81 8.49
N VAL A 28 -17.83 12.80 7.62
CA VAL A 28 -17.30 11.47 7.92
C VAL A 28 -15.82 11.66 8.23
N VAL A 29 -15.46 11.59 9.50
CA VAL A 29 -14.07 11.57 9.95
C VAL A 29 -13.52 10.21 9.51
N VAL A 30 -12.88 10.16 8.35
CA VAL A 30 -11.96 9.09 8.01
C VAL A 30 -10.86 9.17 9.05
N ARG A 31 -10.87 8.25 10.00
CA ARG A 31 -9.77 8.05 10.93
C ARG A 31 -8.58 7.59 10.09
N GLU A 32 -7.77 8.54 9.65
CA GLU A 32 -6.40 8.24 9.27
C GLU A 32 -5.73 7.57 10.48
N GLN A 33 -5.67 6.26 10.45
CA GLN A 33 -4.71 5.54 11.26
C GLN A 33 -3.34 5.84 10.65
N THR A 34 -2.80 6.98 11.03
CA THR A 34 -1.38 7.25 10.87
C THR A 34 -0.66 6.14 11.63
N ILE A 35 -0.20 5.12 10.92
CA ILE A 35 0.77 4.16 11.45
C ILE A 35 1.96 5.05 11.80
N LYS A 36 2.09 5.38 13.10
CA LYS A 36 3.32 5.94 13.64
C LYS A 36 4.35 4.84 13.50
N ILE A 37 5.04 4.83 12.36
CA ILE A 37 6.36 4.22 12.29
C ILE A 37 7.19 5.07 13.24
N GLU A 38 7.39 4.59 14.45
CA GLU A 38 8.44 5.12 15.31
C GLU A 38 9.75 4.88 14.56
N ARG A 39 10.14 5.87 13.76
CA ARG A 39 11.48 5.92 13.21
C ARG A 39 12.42 5.91 14.39
N ASN A 40 13.20 4.88 14.44
CA ASN A 40 14.30 4.82 15.38
C ASN A 40 15.31 5.88 14.92
N ASP A 41 15.25 7.09 15.48
CA ASP A 41 16.09 8.25 15.15
C ASP A 41 17.60 7.94 15.18
N LYS A 42 17.98 6.77 15.72
CA LYS A 42 19.36 6.26 15.69
C LYS A 42 19.75 5.62 14.36
N ALA A 43 18.78 5.25 13.49
CA ALA A 43 19.05 4.59 12.23
C ALA A 43 19.33 5.58 11.07
N ASP A 44 18.94 6.86 11.22
CA ASP A 44 19.06 7.87 10.16
C ASP A 44 20.36 8.71 10.26
N ARG A 45 21.24 8.49 11.24
CA ARG A 45 22.52 9.16 11.29
C ARG A 45 23.54 8.50 10.34
N ALA A 46 24.36 9.30 9.69
CA ALA A 46 25.52 8.78 8.96
C ALA A 46 26.42 7.95 9.92
N PRO A 47 26.94 6.80 9.46
CA PRO A 47 27.87 5.99 10.24
C PRO A 47 29.08 6.83 10.68
N THR A 48 29.65 6.54 11.82
CA THR A 48 30.95 7.08 12.22
C THR A 48 32.06 6.40 11.42
N ALA A 49 33.24 6.99 11.37
CA ALA A 49 34.38 6.40 10.65
C ALA A 49 34.72 4.98 11.13
N ASP A 50 34.58 4.72 12.43
CA ASP A 50 34.80 3.37 12.99
C ASP A 50 33.69 2.40 12.60
N GLU A 51 32.43 2.87 12.51
CA GLU A 51 31.31 2.08 12.02
C GLU A 51 31.48 1.76 10.53
N ASP A 52 31.87 2.73 9.70
CA ASP A 52 32.13 2.52 8.27
C ASP A 52 33.22 1.46 8.07
N LEU A 53 34.32 1.53 8.84
CA LEU A 53 35.37 0.55 8.79
C LEU A 53 34.86 -0.84 9.19
N ALA A 54 34.04 -0.95 10.23
CA ALA A 54 33.43 -2.22 10.65
C ALA A 54 32.48 -2.79 9.59
N LEU A 55 31.69 -1.96 8.94
CA LEU A 55 30.81 -2.35 7.83
C LEU A 55 31.60 -2.87 6.64
N ALA A 56 32.63 -2.15 6.20
CA ALA A 56 33.53 -2.56 5.12
C ALA A 56 34.23 -3.89 5.44
N ALA A 57 34.69 -4.06 6.69
CA ALA A 57 35.31 -5.32 7.13
C ALA A 57 34.33 -6.50 7.07
N LEU A 58 33.07 -6.29 7.47
CA LEU A 58 32.02 -7.32 7.38
C LEU A 58 31.70 -7.67 5.93
N GLU A 59 31.61 -6.69 5.04
CA GLU A 59 31.40 -6.93 3.61
C GLU A 59 32.54 -7.74 2.99
N GLY A 60 33.76 -7.49 3.41
CA GLY A 60 34.93 -8.26 3.00
C GLY A 60 34.84 -9.75 3.36
N LEU A 61 34.01 -10.13 4.35
CA LEU A 61 33.81 -11.52 4.72
C LEU A 61 32.98 -12.31 3.68
N MET A 62 32.18 -11.65 2.83
CA MET A 62 31.45 -12.31 1.74
C MET A 62 32.39 -12.99 0.72
N ALA A 63 33.59 -12.47 0.57
CA ALA A 63 34.60 -13.03 -0.33
C ALA A 63 35.46 -14.12 0.33
N GLN A 64 35.28 -14.39 1.63
CA GLN A 64 36.05 -15.38 2.37
C GLN A 64 35.36 -16.75 2.42
N PRO A 65 36.13 -17.85 2.51
CA PRO A 65 35.54 -19.16 2.75
C PRO A 65 34.68 -19.16 4.02
N PRO A 66 33.55 -19.88 4.04
CA PRO A 66 32.63 -19.92 5.20
C PRO A 66 33.35 -20.27 6.52
N GLU A 67 34.30 -21.17 6.50
CA GLU A 67 35.06 -21.63 7.68
C GLU A 67 35.86 -20.50 8.35
N ARG A 68 36.21 -19.44 7.58
CA ARG A 68 36.92 -18.27 8.08
C ARG A 68 35.98 -17.13 8.44
N ALA A 69 34.92 -16.96 7.66
CA ALA A 69 33.95 -15.87 7.86
C ALA A 69 33.05 -16.12 9.07
N LEU A 70 32.48 -17.32 9.23
CA LEU A 70 31.46 -17.61 10.23
C LEU A 70 31.94 -17.41 11.69
N PRO A 71 33.16 -17.78 12.11
CA PRO A 71 33.62 -17.51 13.48
C PRO A 71 33.66 -16.01 13.79
N ILE A 72 34.04 -15.16 12.82
CA ILE A 72 34.11 -13.70 13.00
C ILE A 72 32.69 -13.15 13.11
N ILE A 73 31.77 -13.56 12.22
CA ILE A 73 30.38 -13.13 12.24
C ILE A 73 29.69 -13.51 13.56
N LYS A 74 29.87 -14.74 14.02
CA LYS A 74 29.35 -15.19 15.33
C LYS A 74 29.84 -14.29 16.48
N LYS A 75 31.13 -13.92 16.48
CA LYS A 75 31.67 -13.00 17.46
C LYS A 75 31.04 -11.62 17.40
N VAL A 76 30.74 -11.09 16.21
CA VAL A 76 30.04 -9.81 16.03
C VAL A 76 28.63 -9.89 16.58
N LEU A 77 27.88 -10.94 16.27
CA LEU A 77 26.49 -11.11 16.73
C LEU A 77 26.38 -11.28 18.24
N ALA A 78 27.32 -12.02 18.85
CA ALA A 78 27.34 -12.25 20.29
C ALA A 78 27.97 -11.10 21.10
N GLY A 79 28.72 -10.22 20.47
CA GLY A 79 29.45 -9.13 21.10
C GLY A 79 28.62 -7.86 21.32
N SER A 80 29.30 -6.83 21.86
CA SER A 80 28.76 -5.48 22.10
C SER A 80 28.81 -4.55 20.90
N GLN A 81 28.87 -5.10 19.70
CA GLN A 81 28.87 -4.33 18.46
C GLN A 81 27.56 -3.53 18.27
N THR A 82 27.65 -2.45 17.51
CA THR A 82 26.48 -1.61 17.21
C THR A 82 25.37 -2.41 16.50
N THR A 83 24.13 -1.96 16.62
CA THR A 83 22.99 -2.56 15.90
C THR A 83 23.28 -2.61 14.40
N LEU A 84 23.85 -1.55 13.84
CA LEU A 84 24.19 -1.47 12.40
C LEU A 84 25.20 -2.54 11.99
N ALA A 85 26.24 -2.79 12.80
CA ALA A 85 27.20 -3.86 12.53
C ALA A 85 26.56 -5.26 12.61
N LYS A 86 25.66 -5.49 13.59
CA LYS A 86 24.91 -6.75 13.70
C LYS A 86 23.98 -6.97 12.51
N GLN A 87 23.26 -5.93 12.06
CA GLN A 87 22.43 -5.97 10.85
C GLN A 87 23.25 -6.33 9.62
N ARG A 88 24.41 -5.69 9.43
CA ARG A 88 25.30 -6.02 8.32
C ARG A 88 25.82 -7.46 8.42
N ALA A 89 26.14 -7.94 9.61
CA ALA A 89 26.57 -9.32 9.84
C ALA A 89 25.48 -10.33 9.45
N LEU A 90 24.21 -10.08 9.77
CA LEU A 90 23.06 -10.90 9.36
C LEU A 90 22.88 -10.89 7.83
N PHE A 91 23.02 -9.71 7.20
CA PHE A 91 22.98 -9.60 5.75
C PHE A 91 24.12 -10.41 5.09
N VAL A 92 25.34 -10.30 5.60
CA VAL A 92 26.48 -11.08 5.09
C VAL A 92 26.22 -12.59 5.23
N LEU A 93 25.65 -13.04 6.36
CA LEU A 93 25.25 -14.44 6.54
C LEU A 93 24.27 -14.91 5.46
N SER A 94 23.34 -14.06 5.05
CA SER A 94 22.35 -14.42 4.03
C SER A 94 22.96 -14.62 2.63
N GLN A 95 24.17 -14.11 2.41
CA GLN A 95 24.92 -14.24 1.15
C GLN A 95 25.93 -15.40 1.17
N ILE A 96 26.14 -16.03 2.32
CA ILE A 96 27.05 -17.18 2.46
C ILE A 96 26.26 -18.47 2.23
N ASP A 97 26.57 -19.18 1.14
CA ASP A 97 25.98 -20.51 0.85
C ASP A 97 26.58 -21.57 1.76
N SER A 98 26.03 -21.66 2.96
CA SER A 98 26.50 -22.63 3.98
C SER A 98 25.34 -23.01 4.92
N ALA A 99 25.17 -24.31 5.18
CA ALA A 99 24.17 -24.79 6.12
C ALA A 99 24.37 -24.22 7.53
N GLU A 100 25.60 -23.93 7.93
CA GLU A 100 25.92 -23.31 9.21
C GLU A 100 25.47 -21.83 9.25
N ALA A 101 25.68 -21.06 8.16
CA ALA A 101 25.19 -19.69 8.05
C ALA A 101 23.66 -19.63 8.18
N GLN A 102 22.96 -20.53 7.51
CA GLN A 102 21.51 -20.65 7.58
C GLN A 102 21.02 -20.99 9.00
N GLN A 103 21.69 -21.90 9.69
CA GLN A 103 21.38 -22.23 11.09
C GLN A 103 21.56 -21.00 12.02
N ILE A 104 22.61 -20.21 11.82
CA ILE A 104 22.84 -19.00 12.60
C ILE A 104 21.71 -17.99 12.35
N LEU A 105 21.26 -17.79 11.13
CA LEU A 105 20.13 -16.92 10.80
C LEU A 105 18.83 -17.41 11.44
N ILE A 106 18.52 -18.72 11.36
CA ILE A 106 17.35 -19.33 12.01
C ILE A 106 17.44 -19.17 13.53
N GLN A 107 18.61 -19.30 14.14
CA GLN A 107 18.79 -19.06 15.56
C GLN A 107 18.58 -17.58 15.92
N ALA A 108 19.13 -16.65 15.14
CA ALA A 108 18.98 -15.21 15.34
C ALA A 108 17.52 -14.75 15.16
N SER A 109 16.75 -15.38 14.25
CA SER A 109 15.32 -15.11 14.06
C SER A 109 14.43 -15.52 15.24
N ARG A 110 14.99 -16.21 16.24
CA ARG A 110 14.35 -16.57 17.54
C ARG A 110 14.88 -15.73 18.69
N SER A 111 15.66 -14.70 18.44
CA SER A 111 16.24 -13.83 19.46
C SER A 111 15.14 -13.15 20.30
N THR A 112 15.44 -12.94 21.58
CA THR A 112 14.61 -12.11 22.47
C THR A 112 14.73 -10.62 22.18
N ASP A 113 15.81 -10.20 21.51
CA ASP A 113 15.97 -8.83 21.00
C ASP A 113 15.12 -8.66 19.73
N PRO A 114 14.06 -7.82 19.75
CA PRO A 114 13.16 -7.66 18.62
C PRO A 114 13.85 -7.12 17.36
N ALA A 115 14.83 -6.22 17.50
CA ALA A 115 15.57 -5.66 16.37
C ALA A 115 16.41 -6.72 15.69
N LEU A 116 17.20 -7.48 16.45
CA LEU A 116 18.01 -8.57 15.92
C LEU A 116 17.14 -9.65 15.28
N ARG A 117 16.00 -9.97 15.90
CA ARG A 117 15.04 -10.96 15.39
C ARG A 117 14.46 -10.53 14.02
N GLY A 118 13.95 -9.30 13.92
CA GLY A 118 13.38 -8.76 12.69
C GLY A 118 14.41 -8.70 11.55
N ASP A 119 15.63 -8.26 11.85
CA ASP A 119 16.72 -8.22 10.87
C ASP A 119 17.16 -9.62 10.39
N ALA A 120 17.16 -10.61 11.29
CA ALA A 120 17.45 -12.00 10.93
C ALA A 120 16.34 -12.59 10.04
N ILE A 121 15.06 -12.35 10.35
CA ILE A 121 13.92 -12.78 9.53
C ILE A 121 14.01 -12.15 8.12
N ARG A 122 14.29 -10.84 8.04
CA ARG A 122 14.49 -10.14 6.77
C ARG A 122 15.65 -10.72 5.97
N SER A 123 16.79 -11.00 6.65
CA SER A 123 17.97 -11.58 6.02
C SER A 123 17.69 -12.98 5.46
N ILE A 124 16.86 -13.80 6.12
CA ILE A 124 16.37 -15.08 5.58
C ILE A 124 15.57 -14.85 4.29
N GLY A 125 14.70 -13.84 4.26
CA GLY A 125 13.94 -13.47 3.05
C GLY A 125 14.85 -13.08 1.88
N ILE A 126 15.88 -12.28 2.14
CA ILE A 126 16.87 -11.84 1.15
C ILE A 126 17.72 -13.01 0.64
N GLY A 127 18.17 -13.89 1.53
CA GLY A 127 18.99 -15.05 1.17
C GLY A 127 18.25 -16.10 0.36
N GLY A 128 16.95 -16.23 0.56
CA GLY A 128 16.07 -17.09 -0.25
C GLY A 128 16.26 -18.60 -0.05
N ASP A 129 17.08 -19.02 0.91
CA ASP A 129 17.30 -20.44 1.17
C ASP A 129 16.00 -21.17 1.56
N PRO A 130 15.59 -22.23 0.85
CA PRO A 130 14.32 -22.90 1.09
C PRO A 130 14.13 -23.41 2.52
N LYS A 131 15.18 -23.98 3.14
CA LYS A 131 15.09 -24.54 4.50
C LYS A 131 14.91 -23.44 5.55
N SER A 132 15.62 -22.33 5.38
CA SER A 132 15.48 -21.16 6.26
C SER A 132 14.11 -20.52 6.11
N LEU A 133 13.59 -20.41 4.89
CA LEU A 133 12.24 -19.92 4.62
C LEU A 133 11.15 -20.84 5.19
N ASP A 134 11.33 -22.16 5.13
CA ASP A 134 10.41 -23.12 5.73
C ASP A 134 10.42 -23.03 7.26
N ALA A 135 11.57 -22.75 7.88
CA ALA A 135 11.65 -22.51 9.32
C ALA A 135 10.84 -21.28 9.78
N LEU A 136 10.65 -20.29 8.91
CA LEU A 136 9.81 -19.13 9.21
C LEU A 136 8.33 -19.50 9.43
N GLN A 137 7.84 -20.63 8.91
CA GLN A 137 6.45 -21.06 9.13
C GLN A 137 6.17 -21.32 10.62
N GLU A 138 7.11 -21.97 11.32
CA GLU A 138 6.96 -22.22 12.75
C GLU A 138 7.09 -20.94 13.58
N ILE A 139 7.97 -20.00 13.15
CA ILE A 139 8.14 -18.70 13.76
C ILE A 139 6.84 -17.87 13.59
N TYR A 140 6.23 -17.91 12.41
CA TYR A 140 4.93 -17.26 12.14
C TYR A 140 3.81 -17.78 13.05
N LYS A 141 3.70 -19.11 13.19
CA LYS A 141 2.62 -19.74 13.99
C LYS A 141 2.66 -19.35 15.47
N THR A 142 3.85 -19.15 16.02
CA THR A 142 4.08 -18.91 17.45
C THR A 142 4.37 -17.46 17.80
N GLY A 143 4.65 -16.63 16.77
CA GLY A 143 5.04 -15.24 16.94
C GLY A 143 3.88 -14.32 17.29
N ASP A 144 4.22 -13.19 17.94
CA ASP A 144 3.33 -12.04 18.11
C ASP A 144 3.05 -11.34 16.76
N SER A 145 2.21 -10.30 16.77
CA SER A 145 1.84 -9.57 15.55
C SER A 145 3.03 -8.98 14.81
N GLY A 146 4.03 -8.45 15.54
CA GLY A 146 5.25 -7.90 14.97
C GLY A 146 6.07 -8.97 14.24
N VAL A 147 6.28 -10.12 14.89
CA VAL A 147 6.98 -11.27 14.28
C VAL A 147 6.26 -11.77 13.04
N LYS A 148 4.93 -11.87 13.08
CA LYS A 148 4.13 -12.28 11.93
C LYS A 148 4.29 -11.32 10.77
N GLN A 149 4.31 -10.01 11.03
CA GLN A 149 4.53 -9.00 10.01
C GLN A 149 5.92 -9.10 9.40
N ASP A 150 6.98 -9.28 10.21
CA ASP A 150 8.34 -9.47 9.72
C ASP A 150 8.44 -10.70 8.82
N VAL A 151 7.79 -11.82 9.19
CA VAL A 151 7.79 -13.05 8.39
C VAL A 151 7.02 -12.87 7.07
N LEU A 152 5.88 -12.18 7.09
CA LEU A 152 5.14 -11.87 5.86
C LEU A 152 5.99 -11.02 4.90
N GLN A 153 6.74 -10.04 5.41
CA GLN A 153 7.67 -9.25 4.61
C GLN A 153 8.83 -10.11 4.05
N ALA A 154 9.38 -11.03 4.83
CA ALA A 154 10.41 -11.94 4.37
C ALA A 154 9.89 -12.86 3.24
N TRP A 155 8.65 -13.36 3.37
CA TRP A 155 8.02 -14.17 2.31
C TRP A 155 7.69 -13.34 1.06
N LEU A 156 7.32 -12.04 1.20
CA LEU A 156 7.17 -11.12 0.07
C LEU A 156 8.50 -11.01 -0.70
N ILE A 157 9.60 -10.72 0.00
CA ILE A 157 10.94 -10.59 -0.59
C ILE A 157 11.35 -11.89 -1.31
N ALA A 158 11.10 -13.04 -0.69
CA ALA A 158 11.46 -14.36 -1.24
C ALA A 158 10.45 -14.90 -2.26
N GLY A 159 9.35 -14.17 -2.57
CA GLY A 159 8.33 -14.60 -3.53
C GLY A 159 7.50 -15.81 -3.10
N ARG A 160 7.37 -16.08 -1.78
CA ARG A 160 6.70 -17.28 -1.23
C ARG A 160 5.17 -17.11 -1.16
N LYS A 161 4.51 -16.94 -2.30
CA LYS A 161 3.05 -16.69 -2.40
C LYS A 161 2.23 -17.73 -1.65
N GLU A 162 2.53 -19.00 -1.79
CA GLU A 162 1.79 -20.08 -1.13
C GLU A 162 1.88 -19.98 0.40
N ALA A 163 3.04 -19.63 0.97
CA ALA A 163 3.18 -19.46 2.42
C ALA A 163 2.31 -18.30 2.94
N VAL A 164 2.26 -17.18 2.20
CA VAL A 164 1.40 -16.04 2.53
C VAL A 164 -0.07 -16.38 2.38
N TYR A 165 -0.45 -17.15 1.34
CA TYR A 165 -1.81 -17.64 1.15
C TYR A 165 -2.25 -18.53 2.32
N GLN A 166 -1.40 -19.46 2.74
CA GLN A 166 -1.67 -20.29 3.91
C GLN A 166 -1.79 -19.47 5.21
N ALA A 167 -1.01 -18.39 5.35
CA ALA A 167 -1.13 -17.46 6.46
C ALA A 167 -2.51 -16.77 6.46
N ALA A 168 -3.00 -16.30 5.31
CA ALA A 168 -4.33 -15.72 5.18
C ALA A 168 -5.44 -16.72 5.49
N LEU A 169 -5.30 -17.98 5.02
CA LEU A 169 -6.25 -19.05 5.26
C LEU A 169 -6.39 -19.43 6.74
N ASN A 170 -5.29 -19.44 7.47
CA ASN A 170 -5.19 -19.89 8.86
C ASN A 170 -5.14 -18.72 9.86
N ALA A 171 -5.43 -17.49 9.41
CA ALA A 171 -5.47 -16.31 10.26
C ALA A 171 -6.47 -16.46 11.40
N LYS A 172 -6.06 -16.06 12.60
CA LYS A 172 -6.87 -16.15 13.81
C LYS A 172 -7.67 -14.88 14.11
N SER A 173 -7.36 -13.80 13.40
CA SER A 173 -8.05 -12.51 13.50
C SER A 173 -8.21 -11.88 12.12
N GLU A 174 -9.11 -10.91 12.02
CA GLU A 174 -9.30 -10.13 10.80
C GLU A 174 -8.03 -9.33 10.45
N GLU A 175 -7.32 -8.81 11.46
CA GLU A 175 -6.05 -8.10 11.28
C GLU A 175 -4.96 -8.99 10.67
N GLU A 176 -4.82 -10.23 11.15
CA GLU A 176 -3.88 -11.19 10.57
C GLU A 176 -4.25 -11.54 9.12
N ALA A 177 -5.54 -11.75 8.85
CA ALA A 177 -6.02 -12.03 7.50
C ALA A 177 -5.76 -10.86 6.57
N SER A 178 -6.12 -9.65 6.98
CA SER A 178 -5.92 -8.42 6.21
C SER A 178 -4.45 -8.17 5.90
N SER A 179 -3.55 -8.38 6.86
CA SER A 179 -2.10 -8.24 6.66
C SER A 179 -1.58 -9.21 5.59
N ALA A 180 -1.97 -10.48 5.66
CA ALA A 180 -1.54 -11.48 4.68
C ALA A 180 -2.16 -11.21 3.29
N ILE A 181 -3.43 -10.81 3.22
CA ILE A 181 -4.12 -10.43 1.97
C ILE A 181 -3.42 -9.23 1.31
N HIS A 182 -3.05 -8.22 2.09
CA HIS A 182 -2.31 -7.06 1.59
C HIS A 182 -0.97 -7.48 0.98
N ILE A 183 -0.23 -8.36 1.63
CA ILE A 183 1.04 -8.90 1.09
C ILE A 183 0.80 -9.69 -0.20
N LEU A 184 -0.26 -10.52 -0.30
CA LEU A 184 -0.62 -11.19 -1.56
C LEU A 184 -0.90 -10.18 -2.68
N GLY A 185 -1.58 -9.08 -2.37
CA GLY A 185 -1.78 -7.96 -3.30
C GLY A 185 -0.45 -7.41 -3.82
N ALA A 186 0.46 -7.06 -2.91
CA ALA A 186 1.80 -6.55 -3.24
C ALA A 186 2.65 -7.55 -4.05
N MET A 187 2.42 -8.86 -3.88
CA MET A 187 3.06 -9.93 -4.66
C MET A 187 2.43 -10.13 -6.05
N GLY A 188 1.33 -9.47 -6.37
CA GLY A 188 0.55 -9.74 -7.57
C GLY A 188 -0.02 -11.17 -7.60
N ALA A 189 -0.39 -11.72 -6.44
CA ALA A 189 -0.84 -13.10 -6.26
C ALA A 189 -2.35 -13.22 -6.56
N THR A 190 -2.77 -12.87 -7.79
CA THR A 190 -4.18 -12.77 -8.18
C THR A 190 -4.94 -14.08 -8.05
N GLU A 191 -4.30 -15.22 -8.36
CA GLU A 191 -4.92 -16.54 -8.24
C GLU A 191 -5.25 -16.89 -6.77
N GLU A 192 -4.30 -16.63 -5.86
CA GLU A 192 -4.46 -16.85 -4.43
C GLU A 192 -5.54 -15.92 -3.84
N LEU A 193 -5.56 -14.66 -4.27
CA LEU A 193 -6.57 -13.69 -3.86
C LEU A 193 -7.99 -14.10 -4.32
N ARG A 194 -8.14 -14.59 -5.56
CA ARG A 194 -9.42 -15.08 -6.08
C ARG A 194 -9.94 -16.28 -5.29
N LYS A 195 -9.06 -17.23 -4.92
CA LYS A 195 -9.41 -18.36 -4.05
C LYS A 195 -9.89 -17.92 -2.66
N LEU A 196 -9.33 -16.80 -2.13
CA LEU A 196 -9.80 -16.21 -0.88
C LEU A 196 -11.16 -15.52 -1.02
N GLY A 197 -11.46 -14.95 -2.19
CA GLY A 197 -12.69 -14.18 -2.46
C GLY A 197 -13.99 -14.99 -2.32
N ASP A 198 -13.93 -16.31 -2.42
CA ASP A 198 -15.07 -17.19 -2.23
C ASP A 198 -15.40 -17.44 -0.73
N ARG A 199 -14.67 -16.81 0.19
CA ARG A 199 -14.88 -16.96 1.64
C ARG A 199 -15.69 -15.81 2.24
N PRO A 200 -16.63 -16.09 3.18
CA PRO A 200 -17.55 -15.08 3.72
C PRO A 200 -16.91 -13.92 4.48
N ASN A 201 -15.70 -14.07 5.02
CA ASN A 201 -15.08 -13.10 5.91
C ASN A 201 -13.86 -12.36 5.29
N ALA A 202 -13.62 -12.53 4.00
CA ALA A 202 -12.42 -11.98 3.35
C ALA A 202 -12.63 -10.61 2.69
N ALA A 203 -13.85 -10.04 2.74
CA ALA A 203 -14.27 -8.96 1.83
C ALA A 203 -13.52 -7.63 1.98
N SER A 204 -13.18 -7.17 3.20
CA SER A 204 -12.66 -5.81 3.37
C SER A 204 -11.22 -5.63 2.87
N GLY A 205 -10.35 -6.62 3.08
CA GLY A 205 -8.96 -6.56 2.61
C GLY A 205 -8.78 -6.90 1.13
N LEU A 206 -9.73 -7.64 0.53
CA LEU A 206 -9.61 -8.11 -0.85
C LEU A 206 -9.75 -7.00 -1.89
N LEU A 207 -10.59 -6.00 -1.66
CA LEU A 207 -10.77 -4.89 -2.59
C LEU A 207 -9.46 -4.14 -2.82
N ASP A 208 -8.75 -3.83 -1.74
CA ASP A 208 -7.44 -3.18 -1.80
C ASP A 208 -6.39 -4.09 -2.47
N ALA A 209 -6.39 -5.37 -2.12
CA ALA A 209 -5.46 -6.33 -2.69
C ALA A 209 -5.69 -6.55 -4.19
N TYR A 210 -6.94 -6.58 -4.67
CA TYR A 210 -7.25 -6.62 -6.11
C TYR A 210 -6.78 -5.36 -6.83
N ALA A 211 -6.96 -4.17 -6.22
CA ALA A 211 -6.47 -2.93 -6.79
C ALA A 211 -4.92 -2.91 -6.88
N ILE A 212 -4.24 -3.26 -5.79
CA ILE A 212 -2.77 -3.31 -5.73
C ILE A 212 -2.20 -4.35 -6.72
N SER A 213 -2.85 -5.50 -6.86
CA SER A 213 -2.43 -6.55 -7.81
C SER A 213 -2.83 -6.28 -9.26
N GLY A 214 -3.61 -5.22 -9.53
CA GLY A 214 -4.15 -4.91 -10.86
C GLY A 214 -5.24 -5.87 -11.34
N ASP A 215 -5.91 -6.61 -10.43
CA ASP A 215 -6.98 -7.55 -10.81
C ASP A 215 -8.31 -6.84 -11.11
N LEU A 216 -8.32 -6.13 -12.24
CA LEU A 216 -9.50 -5.43 -12.75
C LEU A 216 -10.72 -6.38 -12.90
N ALA A 217 -10.48 -7.63 -13.30
CA ALA A 217 -11.56 -8.58 -13.55
C ALA A 217 -12.34 -8.90 -12.26
N SER A 218 -11.63 -9.11 -11.14
CA SER A 218 -12.25 -9.35 -9.84
C SER A 218 -12.99 -8.12 -9.31
N LEU A 219 -12.42 -6.92 -9.46
CA LEU A 219 -13.10 -5.68 -9.08
C LEU A 219 -14.36 -5.43 -9.91
N ARG A 220 -14.32 -5.65 -11.23
CA ARG A 220 -15.51 -5.56 -12.08
C ARG A 220 -16.59 -6.55 -11.67
N LYS A 221 -16.22 -7.80 -11.42
CA LYS A 221 -17.15 -8.84 -10.94
C LYS A 221 -17.86 -8.41 -9.65
N LEU A 222 -17.14 -7.77 -8.73
CA LEU A 222 -17.73 -7.25 -7.48
C LEU A 222 -18.61 -6.01 -7.73
N ALA A 223 -18.17 -5.08 -8.56
CA ALA A 223 -18.90 -3.84 -8.88
C ALA A 223 -20.23 -4.11 -9.61
N GLU A 224 -20.23 -5.06 -10.55
CA GLU A 224 -21.39 -5.42 -11.40
C GLU A 224 -22.25 -6.53 -10.79
N GLY A 225 -21.79 -7.18 -9.71
CA GLY A 225 -22.47 -8.29 -9.05
C GLY A 225 -23.67 -7.87 -8.21
N ASN A 226 -24.31 -8.88 -7.58
CA ASN A 226 -25.48 -8.69 -6.71
C ASN A 226 -25.10 -8.61 -5.22
N GLY A 227 -23.84 -8.31 -4.91
CA GLY A 227 -23.34 -8.13 -3.54
C GLY A 227 -23.91 -6.89 -2.84
N GLU A 228 -23.48 -6.68 -1.60
CA GLU A 228 -23.84 -5.47 -0.84
C GLU A 228 -23.47 -4.20 -1.63
N ARG A 229 -24.37 -3.22 -1.58
CA ARG A 229 -24.21 -1.96 -2.32
C ARG A 229 -22.90 -1.22 -1.95
N SER A 230 -22.55 -1.22 -0.67
CA SER A 230 -21.30 -0.64 -0.16
C SER A 230 -20.06 -1.28 -0.79
N VAL A 231 -20.04 -2.61 -0.90
CA VAL A 231 -18.94 -3.37 -1.53
C VAL A 231 -18.85 -3.04 -3.03
N ARG A 232 -19.99 -2.94 -3.71
CA ARG A 232 -20.05 -2.59 -5.12
C ARG A 232 -19.48 -1.19 -5.39
N ILE A 233 -19.90 -0.21 -4.58
CA ILE A 233 -19.42 1.18 -4.66
C ILE A 233 -17.92 1.24 -4.43
N GLU A 234 -17.43 0.55 -3.40
CA GLU A 234 -16.00 0.55 -3.09
C GLU A 234 -15.18 -0.16 -4.17
N ALA A 235 -15.68 -1.25 -4.75
CA ALA A 235 -15.04 -1.91 -5.89
C ALA A 235 -14.88 -0.96 -7.09
N VAL A 236 -15.90 -0.14 -7.39
CA VAL A 236 -15.82 0.88 -8.46
C VAL A 236 -14.73 1.92 -8.14
N ARG A 237 -14.65 2.41 -6.91
CA ARG A 237 -13.59 3.35 -6.51
C ARG A 237 -12.20 2.74 -6.66
N ARG A 238 -12.04 1.45 -6.30
CA ARG A 238 -10.75 0.75 -6.42
C ARG A 238 -10.31 0.53 -7.86
N ILE A 239 -11.24 0.41 -8.82
CA ILE A 239 -10.89 0.38 -10.25
C ILE A 239 -10.12 1.65 -10.66
N GLY A 240 -10.45 2.82 -10.08
CA GLY A 240 -9.75 4.08 -10.35
C GLY A 240 -8.28 4.14 -9.90
N ILE A 241 -7.83 3.18 -9.07
CA ILE A 241 -6.42 3.07 -8.65
C ILE A 241 -5.59 2.27 -9.65
N ILE A 242 -6.25 1.45 -10.48
CA ILE A 242 -5.56 0.62 -11.47
C ILE A 242 -5.22 1.48 -12.70
N ASP A 243 -3.94 1.52 -13.04
CA ASP A 243 -3.48 2.23 -14.23
C ASP A 243 -3.93 1.56 -15.53
N GLY A 244 -4.17 2.37 -16.55
CA GLY A 244 -4.32 1.95 -17.92
C GLY A 244 -5.72 2.02 -18.48
N GLU A 245 -5.80 2.01 -19.82
CA GLU A 245 -7.03 2.22 -20.60
C GLU A 245 -8.14 1.20 -20.28
N ALA A 246 -7.78 -0.03 -19.90
CA ALA A 246 -8.78 -1.03 -19.51
C ALA A 246 -9.59 -0.65 -18.27
N ALA A 247 -8.93 -0.02 -17.28
CA ALA A 247 -9.57 0.49 -16.06
C ALA A 247 -10.44 1.71 -16.37
N HIS A 248 -9.93 2.65 -17.18
CA HIS A 248 -10.68 3.81 -17.67
C HIS A 248 -11.95 3.37 -18.42
N ALA A 249 -11.83 2.44 -19.37
CA ALA A 249 -12.96 1.91 -20.11
C ALA A 249 -13.98 1.22 -19.18
N ALA A 250 -13.53 0.50 -18.15
CA ALA A 250 -14.42 -0.12 -17.18
C ALA A 250 -15.22 0.90 -16.39
N LEU A 251 -14.59 1.99 -15.93
CA LEU A 251 -15.27 3.07 -15.20
C LEU A 251 -16.31 3.78 -16.08
N ARG A 252 -15.97 4.09 -17.34
CA ARG A 252 -16.90 4.70 -18.31
C ARG A 252 -18.10 3.78 -18.59
N ASP A 253 -17.87 2.48 -18.73
CA ASP A 253 -18.90 1.47 -18.94
C ASP A 253 -19.84 1.37 -17.73
N ILE A 254 -19.30 1.29 -16.50
CA ILE A 254 -20.07 1.26 -15.26
C ILE A 254 -20.91 2.55 -15.13
N TYR A 255 -20.33 3.72 -15.36
CA TYR A 255 -21.05 4.99 -15.33
C TYR A 255 -22.23 5.00 -16.30
N SER A 256 -21.98 4.59 -17.54
CA SER A 256 -22.97 4.65 -18.62
C SER A 256 -24.14 3.67 -18.45
N ARG A 257 -23.88 2.51 -17.84
CA ARG A 257 -24.90 1.45 -17.64
C ARG A 257 -25.63 1.56 -16.32
N SER A 258 -25.02 2.17 -15.32
CA SER A 258 -25.62 2.25 -13.99
C SER A 258 -26.84 3.17 -13.98
N THR A 259 -27.88 2.71 -13.28
CA THR A 259 -29.03 3.53 -12.87
C THR A 259 -28.93 3.98 -11.41
N ASP A 260 -27.91 3.49 -10.69
CA ASP A 260 -27.62 3.82 -9.30
C ASP A 260 -26.69 5.05 -9.25
N GLU A 261 -27.20 6.17 -8.73
CA GLU A 261 -26.48 7.44 -8.69
C GLU A 261 -25.18 7.35 -7.84
N GLU A 262 -25.16 6.58 -6.74
CA GLU A 262 -23.95 6.43 -5.95
C GLU A 262 -22.86 5.61 -6.69
N LEU A 263 -23.25 4.64 -7.52
CA LEU A 263 -22.31 3.94 -8.39
C LEU A 263 -21.78 4.84 -9.50
N LYS A 264 -22.62 5.71 -10.06
CA LYS A 264 -22.17 6.74 -11.02
C LYS A 264 -21.18 7.70 -10.37
N ASP A 265 -21.50 8.19 -9.17
CA ASP A 265 -20.61 9.08 -8.41
C ASP A 265 -19.27 8.39 -8.10
N ALA A 266 -19.31 7.11 -7.70
CA ALA A 266 -18.09 6.33 -7.47
C ALA A 266 -17.26 6.18 -8.76
N ALA A 267 -17.91 5.97 -9.91
CA ALA A 267 -17.23 5.89 -11.19
C ALA A 267 -16.58 7.22 -11.60
N LEU A 268 -17.28 8.36 -11.36
CA LEU A 268 -16.69 9.70 -11.57
C LEU A 268 -15.49 9.96 -10.66
N GLN A 269 -15.58 9.57 -9.38
CA GLN A 269 -14.44 9.64 -8.46
C GLN A 269 -13.29 8.76 -8.93
N GLY A 270 -13.57 7.54 -9.40
CA GLY A 270 -12.58 6.66 -9.98
C GLY A 270 -11.89 7.26 -11.20
N MET A 271 -12.66 7.84 -12.14
CA MET A 271 -12.11 8.52 -13.32
C MET A 271 -11.27 9.74 -12.95
N LEU A 272 -11.67 10.50 -11.91
CA LEU A 272 -10.88 11.61 -11.38
C LEU A 272 -9.52 11.14 -10.84
N ILE A 273 -9.52 10.07 -10.04
CA ILE A 273 -8.27 9.48 -9.50
C ILE A 273 -7.38 8.94 -10.62
N ALA A 274 -7.98 8.27 -11.61
CA ALA A 274 -7.27 7.72 -12.76
C ALA A 274 -6.79 8.78 -13.77
N GLY A 275 -7.23 10.05 -13.64
CA GLY A 275 -6.91 11.10 -14.60
C GLY A 275 -7.56 10.92 -15.98
N ASP A 276 -8.70 10.22 -16.08
CA ASP A 276 -9.39 9.94 -17.37
C ASP A 276 -10.20 11.17 -17.85
N GLU A 277 -9.52 12.29 -18.06
CA GLU A 277 -10.12 13.55 -18.47
C GLU A 277 -10.89 13.43 -19.78
N GLN A 278 -10.31 12.76 -20.78
CA GLN A 278 -10.93 12.58 -22.10
C GLN A 278 -12.18 11.68 -22.04
N GLY A 279 -12.15 10.70 -21.15
CA GLY A 279 -13.32 9.85 -20.87
C GLY A 279 -14.47 10.65 -20.28
N VAL A 280 -14.20 11.49 -19.27
CA VAL A 280 -15.20 12.35 -18.65
C VAL A 280 -15.75 13.39 -19.66
N LEU A 281 -14.90 13.99 -20.51
CA LEU A 281 -15.32 14.90 -21.58
C LEU A 281 -16.23 14.21 -22.59
N THR A 282 -15.90 12.97 -22.96
CA THR A 282 -16.74 12.17 -23.88
C THR A 282 -18.11 11.90 -23.28
N LEU A 283 -18.19 11.56 -21.99
CA LEU A 283 -19.46 11.39 -21.28
C LEU A 283 -20.24 12.71 -21.19
N TYR A 284 -19.56 13.83 -20.95
CA TYR A 284 -20.19 15.17 -20.91
C TYR A 284 -20.86 15.51 -22.25
N ARG A 285 -20.18 15.26 -23.35
CA ARG A 285 -20.76 15.50 -24.71
C ARG A 285 -21.95 14.60 -25.00
N ALA A 286 -21.95 13.37 -24.47
CA ALA A 286 -23.04 12.41 -24.66
C ALA A 286 -24.22 12.61 -23.71
N ALA A 287 -24.03 13.31 -22.60
CA ALA A 287 -25.03 13.51 -21.55
C ALA A 287 -26.27 14.25 -22.06
N LYS A 288 -27.45 13.72 -21.70
CA LYS A 288 -28.75 14.24 -22.19
C LYS A 288 -29.44 15.14 -21.16
N SER A 289 -29.19 14.92 -19.86
CA SER A 289 -29.81 15.71 -18.81
C SER A 289 -28.88 16.82 -18.31
N THR A 290 -29.46 17.92 -17.85
CA THR A 290 -28.73 19.05 -17.25
C THR A 290 -28.01 18.63 -15.97
N ASP A 291 -28.62 17.75 -15.17
CA ASP A 291 -28.03 17.30 -13.91
C ASP A 291 -26.80 16.42 -14.16
N GLU A 292 -26.87 15.53 -15.16
CA GLU A 292 -25.73 14.72 -15.57
C GLU A 292 -24.59 15.59 -16.14
N LYS A 293 -24.90 16.55 -17.02
CA LYS A 293 -23.91 17.53 -17.51
C LYS A 293 -23.24 18.29 -16.37
N ARG A 294 -24.04 18.68 -15.35
CA ARG A 294 -23.52 19.39 -14.18
C ARG A 294 -22.56 18.54 -13.35
N ALA A 295 -22.86 17.25 -13.12
CA ALA A 295 -21.99 16.34 -12.40
C ALA A 295 -20.66 16.13 -13.14
N LEU A 296 -20.71 15.85 -14.45
CA LEU A 296 -19.55 15.65 -15.30
C LEU A 296 -18.69 16.93 -15.41
N LEU A 297 -19.31 18.10 -15.58
CA LEU A 297 -18.59 19.37 -15.60
C LEU A 297 -17.88 19.66 -14.28
N ARG A 298 -18.51 19.33 -13.14
CA ARG A 298 -17.89 19.46 -11.82
C ARG A 298 -16.66 18.54 -11.70
N THR A 299 -16.75 17.30 -12.18
CA THR A 299 -15.62 16.37 -12.19
C THR A 299 -14.49 16.88 -13.07
N LEU A 300 -14.78 17.35 -14.30
CA LEU A 300 -13.79 17.97 -15.19
C LEU A 300 -13.12 19.18 -14.54
N SER A 301 -13.86 20.04 -13.86
CA SER A 301 -13.31 21.23 -13.19
C SER A 301 -12.36 20.92 -12.02
N MET A 302 -12.33 19.66 -11.55
CA MET A 302 -11.36 19.17 -10.56
C MET A 302 -10.14 18.52 -11.20
N MET A 303 -10.13 18.38 -12.54
CA MET A 303 -9.00 17.88 -13.32
C MET A 303 -8.25 19.07 -13.94
N ASP A 304 -6.92 19.05 -13.88
CA ASP A 304 -6.07 20.17 -14.37
C ASP A 304 -5.76 20.01 -15.87
N GLY A 305 -6.80 19.99 -16.73
CA GLY A 305 -6.61 19.78 -18.15
C GLY A 305 -7.43 20.68 -19.05
N ASP A 306 -7.11 20.63 -20.35
CA ASP A 306 -7.80 21.44 -21.39
C ASP A 306 -9.25 21.01 -21.61
N ALA A 307 -9.61 19.76 -21.32
CA ALA A 307 -10.97 19.26 -21.47
C ALA A 307 -11.98 19.96 -20.53
N ALA A 308 -11.54 20.40 -19.37
CA ALA A 308 -12.35 21.21 -18.46
C ALA A 308 -12.72 22.54 -19.11
N LEU A 309 -11.74 23.23 -19.70
CA LEU A 309 -11.96 24.52 -20.38
C LEU A 309 -12.89 24.35 -21.58
N GLU A 310 -12.70 23.28 -22.37
CA GLU A 310 -13.58 22.96 -23.49
C GLU A 310 -15.04 22.73 -23.05
N ALA A 311 -15.24 21.96 -21.96
CA ALA A 311 -16.58 21.70 -21.44
C ALA A 311 -17.23 22.97 -20.88
N ILE A 312 -16.47 23.86 -20.23
CA ILE A 312 -16.94 25.13 -19.72
C ILE A 312 -17.36 26.05 -20.88
N ASP A 313 -16.53 26.17 -21.91
CA ASP A 313 -16.82 26.99 -23.11
C ASP A 313 -18.10 26.50 -23.80
N ALA A 314 -18.22 25.18 -24.00
CA ALA A 314 -19.42 24.58 -24.55
C ALA A 314 -20.68 24.87 -23.70
N ALA A 315 -20.59 24.80 -22.38
CA ALA A 315 -21.69 25.06 -21.47
C ALA A 315 -22.13 26.54 -21.50
N LEU A 316 -21.20 27.48 -21.71
CA LEU A 316 -21.47 28.91 -21.81
C LEU A 316 -21.97 29.29 -23.20
N GLY A 317 -21.46 28.64 -24.27
CA GLY A 317 -21.85 28.88 -25.66
C GLY A 317 -23.26 28.41 -26.00
N GLU A 318 -23.73 27.30 -25.40
CA GLU A 318 -25.12 26.81 -25.61
C GLU A 318 -26.23 27.79 -25.17
N LYS A 319 -25.94 28.76 -24.29
CA LYS A 319 -26.90 29.80 -23.88
C LYS A 319 -27.07 30.95 -24.90
N GLY A 320 -26.11 31.10 -25.82
CA GLY A 320 -26.17 32.15 -26.85
C GLY A 320 -26.98 31.79 -28.09
N ALA A 321 -27.29 30.53 -28.34
CA ALA A 321 -27.95 30.06 -29.56
C ALA A 321 -29.51 29.93 -29.43
N LYS A 322 -30.07 30.17 -28.25
CA LYS A 322 -31.55 30.18 -28.06
C LYS A 322 -32.06 31.61 -27.76
N LYS A 323 -32.03 32.44 -28.76
CA LYS A 323 -32.82 33.67 -28.83
C LYS A 323 -33.49 33.76 -30.20
#